data_bdeb34b2977a19cab911a9f62a7335b0
#
_entry.id   bdeb34b2977a19cab911a9f62a7335b0
#
_cell.length_a   1.000
_cell.length_b   1.000
_cell.length_c   1.000
_cell.angle_alpha   90.00
_cell.angle_beta   90.00
_cell.angle_gamma   90.00
#
_symmetry.space_group_name_H-M   'P 1'
#
loop_
_entity.id
_entity.type
_entity.pdbx_description
1 polymer ?
#
loop_
_entity_poly.entity_id
_entity_poly.type
_entity_poly.pdbx_seq_one_letter_code
_entity_poly.pdbx_strand_id
1 'polypeptide(L)'
;MKIIASNIFKGDKIVWAMIFILSFISLLAVYSSTGTLAFKYQEGNMFYYLLRHGGLLFFGFVLILLFQNIPVSFYNKYSIVLIFITIPLLFFTLFKGTNLNEASRWITLPGTGISFQSSDFAKFSLVVFIAHFLAKH
;
A
#
# COMPACT_ATOMS: atom_id res chain seq x y z
N MET A 1 24.54 0.13 -19.47
CA MET A 1 23.82 0.10 -18.20
C MET A 1 22.84 1.27 -18.01
N LYS A 2 23.10 2.49 -18.48
CA LYS A 2 22.15 3.64 -18.36
C LYS A 2 20.82 3.45 -19.11
N ILE A 3 20.80 2.75 -20.22
CA ILE A 3 19.59 2.58 -21.07
C ILE A 3 18.57 1.62 -20.44
N ILE A 4 19.04 0.62 -19.72
CA ILE A 4 18.15 -0.36 -19.05
C ILE A 4 17.48 0.26 -17.83
N ALA A 5 18.19 1.06 -17.05
CA ALA A 5 17.66 1.73 -15.87
C ALA A 5 16.57 2.78 -16.22
N SER A 6 16.72 3.48 -17.37
CA SER A 6 15.73 4.47 -17.81
C SER A 6 14.40 3.86 -18.25
N ASN A 7 14.38 2.58 -18.64
CA ASN A 7 13.15 1.88 -19.03
C ASN A 7 12.42 1.22 -17.85
N ILE A 8 13.11 0.95 -16.75
CA ILE A 8 12.53 0.32 -15.57
C ILE A 8 11.84 1.38 -14.67
N PHE A 9 12.50 2.54 -14.50
CA PHE A 9 11.99 3.63 -13.67
C PHE A 9 11.33 4.69 -14.56
N LYS A 10 10.09 4.43 -14.97
CA LYS A 10 9.28 5.42 -15.68
C LYS A 10 8.75 6.44 -14.68
N GLY A 11 8.73 7.72 -15.05
CA GLY A 11 8.20 8.80 -14.22
C GLY A 11 9.27 9.74 -13.68
N ASP A 12 8.89 10.56 -12.71
CA ASP A 12 9.76 11.59 -12.15
C ASP A 12 10.80 10.98 -11.19
N LYS A 13 12.06 11.33 -11.41
CA LYS A 13 13.18 10.90 -10.56
C LYS A 13 13.07 11.39 -9.12
N ILE A 14 12.42 12.54 -8.90
CA ILE A 14 12.19 13.09 -7.56
C ILE A 14 11.25 12.19 -6.79
N VAL A 15 10.17 11.69 -7.42
CA VAL A 15 9.22 10.75 -6.80
C VAL A 15 9.92 9.46 -6.40
N TRP A 16 10.78 8.92 -7.27
CA TRP A 16 11.56 7.73 -6.95
C TRP A 16 12.52 7.94 -5.78
N ALA A 17 13.21 9.09 -5.77
CA ALA A 17 14.08 9.44 -4.64
C ALA A 17 13.31 9.53 -3.32
N MET A 18 12.13 10.14 -3.33
CA MET A 18 11.25 10.19 -2.15
C MET A 18 10.82 8.81 -1.68
N ILE A 19 10.43 7.92 -2.59
CA ILE A 19 10.04 6.53 -2.24
C ILE A 19 11.20 5.81 -1.55
N PHE A 20 12.42 5.91 -2.07
CA PHE A 20 13.60 5.27 -1.46
C PHE A 20 13.92 5.86 -0.08
N ILE A 21 13.92 7.18 0.05
CA ILE A 21 14.20 7.87 1.32
C ILE A 21 13.15 7.47 2.37
N LEU A 22 11.86 7.53 2.03
CA LEU A 22 10.78 7.18 2.94
C LEU A 22 10.82 5.68 3.32
N SER A 23 11.13 4.80 2.38
CA SER A 23 11.31 3.38 2.66
C SER A 23 12.45 3.11 3.64
N PHE A 24 13.56 3.81 3.47
CA PHE A 24 14.71 3.69 4.39
C PHE A 24 14.37 4.20 5.79
N ILE A 25 13.75 5.38 5.88
CA ILE A 25 13.27 5.93 7.18
C ILE A 25 12.26 4.98 7.83
N SER A 26 11.35 4.39 7.06
CA SER A 26 10.37 3.42 7.55
C SER A 26 11.03 2.18 8.15
N LEU A 27 12.07 1.64 7.50
CA LEU A 27 12.83 0.51 8.06
C LEU A 27 13.51 0.86 9.38
N LEU A 28 14.13 2.04 9.47
CA LEU A 28 14.76 2.52 10.71
C LEU A 28 13.72 2.73 11.83
N ALA A 29 12.57 3.31 11.50
CA ALA A 29 11.50 3.54 12.46
C ALA A 29 10.94 2.22 13.01
N VAL A 30 10.71 1.22 12.14
CA VAL A 30 10.25 -0.11 12.56
C VAL A 30 11.30 -0.78 13.43
N TYR A 31 12.58 -0.75 13.05
CA TYR A 31 13.65 -1.31 13.87
C TYR A 31 13.69 -0.69 15.27
N SER A 32 13.56 0.64 15.35
CA SER A 32 13.58 1.36 16.62
C SER A 32 12.35 1.09 17.50
N SER A 33 11.16 0.98 16.88
CA SER A 33 9.89 0.87 17.62
C SER A 33 9.52 -0.56 18.01
N THR A 34 10.08 -1.59 17.38
CA THR A 34 9.71 -2.99 17.63
C THR A 34 10.42 -3.65 18.80
N GLY A 35 11.33 -2.96 19.48
CA GLY A 35 12.06 -3.54 20.61
C GLY A 35 11.17 -4.15 21.69
N THR A 36 10.19 -3.41 22.19
CA THR A 36 9.26 -3.89 23.22
C THR A 36 8.36 -5.04 22.74
N LEU A 37 7.93 -4.99 21.49
CA LEU A 37 7.12 -6.06 20.86
C LEU A 37 7.94 -7.33 20.64
N ALA A 38 9.20 -7.20 20.25
CA ALA A 38 10.11 -8.32 20.05
C ALA A 38 10.35 -9.06 21.36
N PHE A 39 10.58 -8.37 22.45
CA PHE A 39 10.74 -8.98 23.77
C PHE A 39 9.47 -9.68 24.24
N LYS A 40 8.29 -9.10 23.96
CA LYS A 40 7.01 -9.64 24.44
C LYS A 40 6.53 -10.86 23.68
N TYR A 41 6.79 -10.94 22.38
CA TYR A 41 6.18 -11.96 21.49
C TYR A 41 7.16 -12.84 20.71
N GLN A 42 8.45 -12.46 20.62
CA GLN A 42 9.43 -13.12 19.75
C GLN A 42 10.79 -13.30 20.44
N GLU A 43 10.81 -13.48 21.76
CA GLU A 43 12.04 -13.72 22.53
C GLU A 43 13.19 -12.72 22.27
N GLY A 44 12.84 -11.47 21.93
CA GLY A 44 13.81 -10.42 21.63
C GLY A 44 14.24 -10.34 20.16
N ASN A 45 13.67 -11.14 19.27
CA ASN A 45 14.07 -11.16 17.85
C ASN A 45 13.47 -9.98 17.06
N MET A 46 14.15 -8.83 17.08
CA MET A 46 13.76 -7.64 16.29
C MET A 46 13.90 -7.87 14.78
N PHE A 47 14.80 -8.79 14.38
CA PHE A 47 15.06 -9.05 12.97
C PHE A 47 13.86 -9.67 12.24
N TYR A 48 13.02 -10.43 12.96
CA TYR A 48 11.77 -10.95 12.43
C TYR A 48 10.83 -9.85 11.94
N TYR A 49 10.63 -8.80 12.74
CA TYR A 49 9.77 -7.68 12.34
C TYR A 49 10.36 -6.87 11.20
N LEU A 50 11.68 -6.69 11.20
CA LEU A 50 12.39 -6.00 10.13
C LEU A 50 12.26 -6.73 8.79
N LEU A 51 12.44 -8.05 8.78
CA LEU A 51 12.27 -8.88 7.57
C LEU A 51 10.83 -8.85 7.07
N ARG A 52 9.85 -8.96 7.97
CA ARG A 52 8.43 -8.90 7.60
C ARG A 52 8.10 -7.55 6.99
N HIS A 53 8.53 -6.46 7.58
CA HIS A 53 8.31 -5.10 7.07
C HIS A 53 9.06 -4.87 5.75
N GLY A 54 10.31 -5.28 5.66
CA GLY A 54 11.12 -5.22 4.44
C GLY A 54 10.49 -6.02 3.29
N GLY A 55 9.93 -7.19 3.58
CA GLY A 55 9.18 -7.99 2.61
C GLY A 55 7.94 -7.28 2.08
N LEU A 56 7.19 -6.60 2.95
CA LEU A 56 6.04 -5.79 2.53
C LEU A 56 6.46 -4.57 1.69
N LEU A 57 7.55 -3.90 2.05
CA LEU A 57 8.10 -2.80 1.25
C LEU A 57 8.57 -3.29 -0.12
N PHE A 58 9.26 -4.41 -0.18
CA PHE A 58 9.69 -5.02 -1.44
C PHE A 58 8.48 -5.38 -2.32
N PHE A 59 7.45 -5.99 -1.74
CA PHE A 59 6.22 -6.29 -2.46
C PHE A 59 5.53 -5.02 -2.98
N GLY A 60 5.44 -3.98 -2.14
CA GLY A 60 4.93 -2.67 -2.55
C GLY A 60 5.73 -2.06 -3.70
N PHE A 61 7.05 -2.18 -3.67
CA PHE A 61 7.93 -1.72 -4.74
C PHE A 61 7.68 -2.45 -6.06
N VAL A 62 7.53 -3.78 -6.01
CA VAL A 62 7.15 -4.58 -7.19
C VAL A 62 5.80 -4.14 -7.75
N LEU A 63 4.80 -3.87 -6.89
CA LEU A 63 3.51 -3.35 -7.33
C LEU A 63 3.65 -2.00 -8.04
N ILE A 64 4.45 -1.07 -7.51
CA ILE A 64 4.70 0.22 -8.18
C ILE A 64 5.28 -0.01 -9.58
N LEU A 65 6.27 -0.90 -9.72
CA LEU A 65 6.87 -1.24 -11.02
C LEU A 65 5.87 -1.85 -12.00
N LEU A 66 4.92 -2.64 -11.51
CA LEU A 66 3.86 -3.21 -12.35
C LEU A 66 2.86 -2.14 -12.77
N PHE A 67 2.35 -1.35 -11.82
CA PHE A 67 1.32 -0.36 -12.08
C PHE A 67 1.80 0.83 -12.94
N GLN A 68 3.08 1.20 -12.87
CA GLN A 68 3.63 2.28 -13.73
C GLN A 68 3.58 1.94 -15.23
N ASN A 69 3.48 0.65 -15.59
CA ASN A 69 3.40 0.22 -16.99
C ASN A 69 1.98 0.24 -17.55
N ILE A 70 0.97 0.41 -16.69
CA ILE A 70 -0.43 0.46 -17.11
C ILE A 70 -0.72 1.83 -17.71
N PRO A 71 -1.29 1.91 -18.93
CA PRO A 71 -1.60 3.18 -19.56
C PRO A 71 -2.71 3.93 -18.81
N VAL A 72 -2.61 5.26 -18.78
CA VAL A 72 -3.57 6.15 -18.08
C VAL A 72 -5.00 5.94 -18.57
N SER A 73 -5.18 5.60 -19.85
CA SER A 73 -6.50 5.28 -20.43
C SER A 73 -7.20 4.13 -19.72
N PHE A 74 -6.46 3.17 -19.17
CA PHE A 74 -7.02 2.07 -18.39
C PHE A 74 -7.63 2.59 -17.08
N TYR A 75 -6.91 3.44 -16.36
CA TYR A 75 -7.40 4.06 -15.13
C TYR A 75 -8.65 4.91 -15.39
N ASN A 76 -8.67 5.66 -16.49
CA ASN A 76 -9.83 6.45 -16.89
C ASN A 76 -11.06 5.58 -17.14
N LYS A 77 -10.90 4.46 -17.84
CA LYS A 77 -11.99 3.53 -18.15
C LYS A 77 -12.59 2.88 -16.90
N TYR A 78 -11.76 2.52 -15.93
CA TYR A 78 -12.18 1.79 -14.74
C TYR A 78 -12.40 2.67 -13.50
N SER A 79 -12.21 3.99 -13.60
CA SER A 79 -12.36 4.91 -12.47
C SER A 79 -13.74 4.83 -11.81
N ILE A 80 -14.80 4.79 -12.61
CA ILE A 80 -16.19 4.70 -12.13
C ILE A 80 -16.43 3.33 -11.47
N VAL A 81 -15.94 2.25 -12.08
CA VAL A 81 -16.08 0.88 -11.54
C VAL A 81 -15.38 0.76 -10.18
N LEU A 82 -14.20 1.36 -10.03
CA LEU A 82 -13.46 1.37 -8.75
C LEU A 82 -14.28 2.03 -7.64
N ILE A 83 -14.93 3.16 -7.90
CA ILE A 83 -15.81 3.82 -6.93
C ILE A 83 -17.00 2.93 -6.56
N PHE A 84 -17.66 2.33 -7.57
CA PHE A 84 -18.78 1.43 -7.32
C PHE A 84 -18.41 0.19 -6.49
N ILE A 85 -17.21 -0.35 -6.66
CA ILE A 85 -16.70 -1.46 -5.84
C ILE A 85 -16.35 -0.99 -4.43
N THR A 86 -15.85 0.23 -4.29
CA THR A 86 -15.43 0.79 -3.00
C THR A 86 -16.59 0.93 -2.02
N ILE A 87 -17.76 1.36 -2.49
CA ILE A 87 -18.94 1.58 -1.64
C ILE A 87 -19.36 0.29 -0.90
N PRO A 88 -19.67 -0.82 -1.58
CA PRO A 88 -20.03 -2.06 -0.89
C PRO A 88 -18.89 -2.63 -0.04
N LEU A 89 -17.63 -2.44 -0.45
CA LEU A 89 -16.47 -2.86 0.33
C LEU A 89 -16.39 -2.13 1.67
N LEU A 90 -16.64 -0.82 1.69
CA LEU A 90 -16.68 -0.03 2.92
C LEU A 90 -17.85 -0.47 3.82
N PHE A 91 -19.04 -0.68 3.23
CA PHE A 91 -20.19 -1.21 3.98
C PHE A 91 -19.89 -2.59 4.58
N PHE A 92 -19.31 -3.50 3.79
CA PHE A 92 -18.94 -4.82 4.29
C PHE A 92 -17.95 -4.73 5.46
N THR A 93 -16.97 -3.83 5.37
CA THR A 93 -15.98 -3.62 6.45
C THR A 93 -16.60 -3.05 7.70
N LEU A 94 -17.63 -2.18 7.57
CA LEU A 94 -18.33 -1.61 8.68
C LEU A 94 -19.06 -2.68 9.51
N PHE A 95 -19.66 -3.68 8.84
CA PHE A 95 -20.46 -4.73 9.51
C PHE A 95 -19.64 -5.96 9.93
N LYS A 96 -18.60 -6.32 9.17
CA LYS A 96 -17.80 -7.54 9.38
C LYS A 96 -16.31 -7.28 9.58
N GLY A 97 -15.88 -6.03 9.63
CA GLY A 97 -14.49 -5.67 9.85
C GLY A 97 -14.02 -6.09 11.26
N THR A 98 -12.76 -6.49 11.36
CA THR A 98 -12.11 -6.73 12.65
C THR A 98 -11.80 -5.41 13.32
N ASN A 99 -12.18 -5.29 14.59
CA ASN A 99 -11.89 -4.15 15.43
C ASN A 99 -10.41 -4.20 15.86
N LEU A 100 -9.56 -3.55 15.10
CA LEU A 100 -8.19 -3.25 15.52
C LEU A 100 -8.17 -1.77 15.95
N ASN A 101 -7.81 -1.53 17.20
CA ASN A 101 -7.77 -0.19 17.80
C ASN A 101 -9.12 0.56 17.73
N GLU A 102 -10.19 -0.08 18.18
CA GLU A 102 -11.55 0.48 18.26
C GLU A 102 -12.16 0.96 16.92
N ALA A 103 -11.62 0.52 15.79
CA ALA A 103 -12.15 0.87 14.48
C ALA A 103 -12.29 -0.35 13.58
N SER A 104 -13.53 -0.60 13.11
CA SER A 104 -13.84 -1.67 12.12
C SER A 104 -13.43 -1.26 10.71
N ARG A 105 -12.11 -1.12 10.46
CA ARG A 105 -11.59 -0.70 9.14
C ARG A 105 -10.76 -1.77 8.46
N TRP A 106 -10.50 -2.87 9.16
CA TRP A 106 -9.60 -3.91 8.70
C TRP A 106 -10.36 -5.17 8.32
N ILE A 107 -10.00 -5.74 7.19
CA ILE A 107 -10.42 -7.08 6.78
C ILE A 107 -9.20 -7.98 6.97
N THR A 108 -9.26 -8.88 7.93
CA THR A 108 -8.21 -9.89 8.14
C THR A 108 -8.54 -11.14 7.34
N LEU A 109 -7.59 -11.58 6.52
CA LEU A 109 -7.73 -12.86 5.83
C LEU A 109 -7.44 -13.99 6.83
N PRO A 110 -8.42 -14.88 7.07
CA PRO A 110 -8.23 -16.00 7.98
C PRO A 110 -7.11 -16.89 7.46
N GLY A 111 -6.15 -17.26 8.35
CA GLY A 111 -5.06 -18.15 8.03
C GLY A 111 -3.76 -17.53 7.52
N THR A 112 -3.76 -16.28 7.06
CA THR A 112 -2.54 -15.64 6.51
C THR A 112 -1.93 -14.57 7.41
N GLY A 113 -2.68 -14.09 8.42
CA GLY A 113 -2.26 -12.97 9.26
C GLY A 113 -2.09 -11.64 8.51
N ILE A 114 -2.54 -11.56 7.26
CA ILE A 114 -2.52 -10.34 6.46
C ILE A 114 -3.84 -9.61 6.70
N SER A 115 -3.74 -8.35 7.09
CA SER A 115 -4.88 -7.45 7.23
C SER A 115 -4.87 -6.41 6.11
N PHE A 116 -6.00 -6.21 5.47
CA PHE A 116 -6.22 -5.22 4.43
C PHE A 116 -7.15 -4.12 4.95
N GLN A 117 -6.73 -2.87 4.79
CA GLN A 117 -7.53 -1.72 5.19
C GLN A 117 -8.36 -1.23 4.01
N SER A 118 -9.67 -1.39 4.07
CA SER A 118 -10.60 -0.98 3.00
C SER A 118 -10.57 0.52 2.71
N SER A 119 -10.27 1.35 3.72
CA SER A 119 -10.17 2.79 3.55
C SER A 119 -8.98 3.22 2.67
N ASP A 120 -7.90 2.45 2.59
CA ASP A 120 -6.77 2.76 1.70
C ASP A 120 -7.14 2.49 0.24
N PHE A 121 -7.90 1.43 -0.01
CA PHE A 121 -8.47 1.20 -1.33
C PHE A 121 -9.47 2.31 -1.72
N ALA A 122 -10.27 2.78 -0.77
CA ALA A 122 -11.19 3.89 -0.98
C ALA A 122 -10.48 5.20 -1.36
N LYS A 123 -9.38 5.53 -0.67
CA LYS A 123 -8.54 6.69 -1.00
C LYS A 123 -7.98 6.60 -2.41
N PHE A 124 -7.42 5.42 -2.77
CA PHE A 124 -6.90 5.19 -4.12
C PHE A 124 -7.99 5.36 -5.19
N SER A 125 -9.15 4.74 -5.00
CA SER A 125 -10.28 4.81 -5.93
C SER A 125 -10.78 6.25 -6.10
N LEU A 126 -10.84 7.00 -5.00
CA LEU A 126 -11.26 8.41 -5.01
C LEU A 126 -10.28 9.28 -5.79
N VAL A 127 -8.97 9.11 -5.56
CA VAL A 127 -7.93 9.86 -6.30
C VAL A 127 -8.01 9.60 -7.80
N VAL A 128 -8.15 8.32 -8.21
CA VAL A 128 -8.29 7.94 -9.62
C VAL A 128 -9.56 8.55 -10.22
N PHE A 129 -10.66 8.54 -9.49
CA PHE A 129 -11.92 9.11 -9.95
C PHE A 129 -11.85 10.63 -10.12
N ILE A 130 -11.28 11.35 -9.14
CA ILE A 130 -11.11 12.81 -9.22
C ILE A 130 -10.19 13.15 -10.37
N ALA A 131 -9.08 12.44 -10.55
CA ALA A 131 -8.17 12.66 -11.68
C ALA A 131 -8.87 12.47 -13.03
N HIS A 132 -9.69 11.43 -13.17
CA HIS A 132 -10.51 11.22 -14.37
C HIS A 132 -11.50 12.35 -14.60
N PHE A 133 -12.20 12.79 -13.56
CA PHE A 133 -13.18 13.86 -13.65
C PHE A 133 -12.55 15.18 -14.08
N LEU A 134 -11.41 15.55 -13.47
CA LEU A 134 -10.68 16.78 -13.81
C LEU A 134 -10.06 16.73 -15.22
N ALA A 135 -9.66 15.56 -15.69
CA ALA A 135 -9.12 15.40 -17.04
C ALA A 135 -10.19 15.50 -18.14
N LYS A 136 -11.47 15.33 -17.80
CA LYS A 136 -12.59 15.37 -18.75
C LYS A 136 -13.23 16.74 -18.84
N HIS A 137 -13.04 17.59 -17.86
CA HIS A 137 -13.55 18.96 -17.78
C HIS A 137 -12.42 19.97 -17.83
#